data_6483fd59721aea91b9679bb02420389c
#
_entry.id   6483fd59721aea91b9679bb02420389c
#
_cell.length_a   1.000
_cell.length_b   1.000
_cell.length_c   1.000
_cell.angle_alpha   90.00
_cell.angle_beta   90.00
_cell.angle_gamma   90.00
#
_symmetry.space_group_name_H-M   'P 1'
#
loop_
_entity.id
_entity.type
_entity.pdbx_description
1 polymer ?
#
loop_
_entity_poly.entity_id
_entity_poly.type
_entity_poly.pdbx_seq_one_letter_code
_entity_poly.pdbx_strand_id
1 'polypeptide(L)'
;MLIIFISFFDRLLLILLIASKMTNTLASITYEDDITIITLDDGKVNAFSYEMLTQVHRLLDQVPQKSGALIIKGRNGIFSGGFDLKTLASGDLSKITKMIESGYNLILKLYSFDRPIIAAVSGHAIALGLFVACCSDYRIAIDGKYICHANEVRNNMAITDQIMEILKERVNKKYFYSAIYHADPFSVKDAIDVGYIDEVISEDRFMERVNEKAKELASLPHPFYANTKKIAQKERRKKISVSIKKYQIQTSILRAILKLKFW
;
A
#
# COMPACT_ATOMS: atom_id res chain seq x y z
N MET A 1 38.76 -19.12 -36.26
CA MET A 1 38.21 -17.80 -35.88
C MET A 1 36.75 -17.78 -36.33
N LEU A 2 35.84 -18.12 -35.42
CA LEU A 2 34.41 -18.27 -35.74
C LEU A 2 33.73 -16.93 -35.43
N ILE A 3 33.42 -16.14 -36.46
CA ILE A 3 32.66 -14.91 -36.33
C ILE A 3 31.18 -15.30 -36.28
N ILE A 4 30.58 -15.26 -35.12
CA ILE A 4 29.13 -15.47 -34.94
C ILE A 4 28.43 -14.23 -35.50
N PHE A 5 27.82 -14.34 -36.67
CA PHE A 5 26.89 -13.34 -37.20
C PHE A 5 25.60 -13.41 -36.37
N ILE A 6 25.48 -12.53 -35.39
CA ILE A 6 24.20 -12.30 -34.71
C ILE A 6 23.30 -11.61 -35.74
N SER A 7 22.20 -12.26 -36.12
CA SER A 7 21.27 -11.75 -37.13
C SER A 7 20.62 -10.43 -36.66
N PHE A 8 20.17 -9.63 -37.62
CA PHE A 8 19.46 -8.39 -37.33
C PHE A 8 18.23 -8.66 -36.42
N PHE A 9 17.59 -9.80 -36.57
CA PHE A 9 16.48 -10.28 -35.72
C PHE A 9 16.91 -10.56 -34.29
N ASP A 10 18.08 -11.16 -34.09
CA ASP A 10 18.59 -11.45 -32.73
C ASP A 10 18.99 -10.17 -32.02
N ARG A 11 19.53 -9.19 -32.73
CA ARG A 11 19.80 -7.85 -32.19
C ARG A 11 18.52 -7.10 -31.83
N LEU A 12 17.48 -7.19 -32.68
CA LEU A 12 16.18 -6.58 -32.43
C LEU A 12 15.49 -7.27 -31.24
N LEU A 13 15.55 -8.59 -31.15
CA LEU A 13 15.04 -9.38 -30.03
C LEU A 13 15.78 -9.05 -28.73
N LEU A 14 17.10 -8.89 -28.78
CA LEU A 14 17.91 -8.48 -27.62
C LEU A 14 17.61 -7.05 -27.19
N ILE A 15 17.40 -6.13 -28.14
CA ILE A 15 16.99 -4.75 -27.86
C ILE A 15 15.57 -4.73 -27.27
N LEU A 16 14.65 -5.53 -27.78
CA LEU A 16 13.29 -5.68 -27.24
C LEU A 16 13.29 -6.34 -25.86
N LEU A 17 14.17 -7.32 -25.62
CA LEU A 17 14.39 -7.92 -24.30
C LEU A 17 15.04 -6.95 -23.31
N ILE A 18 15.98 -6.12 -23.76
CA ILE A 18 16.58 -5.07 -22.94
C ILE A 18 15.58 -3.94 -22.68
N ALA A 19 14.81 -3.53 -23.68
CA ALA A 19 13.74 -2.54 -23.54
C ALA A 19 12.59 -3.04 -22.65
N SER A 20 12.25 -4.33 -22.70
CA SER A 20 11.28 -4.92 -21.77
C SER A 20 11.80 -5.05 -20.34
N LYS A 21 13.13 -5.02 -20.13
CA LYS A 21 13.77 -4.95 -18.82
C LYS A 21 13.91 -3.53 -18.26
N MET A 22 13.62 -2.49 -19.01
CA MET A 22 13.46 -1.13 -18.51
C MET A 22 12.03 -0.90 -17.96
N THR A 23 11.47 -1.86 -17.23
CA THR A 23 10.32 -1.56 -16.38
C THR A 23 10.80 -0.58 -15.32
N ASN A 24 10.24 0.63 -15.35
CA ASN A 24 10.52 1.66 -14.37
C ASN A 24 10.31 1.03 -12.97
N THR A 25 11.37 0.95 -12.16
CA THR A 25 11.29 0.37 -10.83
C THR A 25 10.57 1.37 -9.92
N LEU A 26 9.32 1.08 -9.57
CA LEU A 26 8.47 1.94 -8.75
C LEU A 26 8.49 1.53 -7.27
N ALA A 27 8.90 0.30 -7.01
CA ALA A 27 9.09 -0.22 -5.66
C ALA A 27 10.26 -1.21 -5.64
N SER A 28 11.02 -1.23 -4.56
CA SER A 28 12.16 -2.12 -4.36
C SER A 28 12.05 -2.88 -3.05
N ILE A 29 12.81 -3.99 -2.91
CA ILE A 29 12.89 -4.79 -1.71
C ILE A 29 14.35 -4.94 -1.30
N THR A 30 14.63 -4.79 -0.02
CA THR A 30 15.94 -5.09 0.60
C THR A 30 15.73 -5.95 1.84
N TYR A 31 16.78 -6.67 2.23
CA TYR A 31 16.77 -7.57 3.37
C TYR A 31 17.91 -7.19 4.31
N GLU A 32 17.60 -7.00 5.57
CA GLU A 32 18.53 -6.68 6.65
C GLU A 32 18.25 -7.64 7.81
N ASP A 33 19.05 -8.69 7.95
CA ASP A 33 18.81 -9.77 8.91
C ASP A 33 17.39 -10.35 8.78
N ASP A 34 16.61 -10.31 9.85
CA ASP A 34 15.21 -10.76 9.90
C ASP A 34 14.20 -9.68 9.43
N ILE A 35 14.68 -8.54 8.95
CA ILE A 35 13.84 -7.43 8.51
C ILE A 35 13.82 -7.38 6.99
N THR A 36 12.64 -7.32 6.43
CA THR A 36 12.44 -7.04 5.01
C THR A 36 11.93 -5.61 4.85
N ILE A 37 12.51 -4.86 3.92
CA ILE A 37 12.12 -3.47 3.67
C ILE A 37 11.60 -3.35 2.24
N ILE A 38 10.34 -2.92 2.08
CA ILE A 38 9.77 -2.52 0.79
C ILE A 38 9.76 -0.99 0.73
N THR A 39 10.44 -0.44 -0.25
CA THR A 39 10.50 1.01 -0.50
C THR A 39 9.65 1.37 -1.71
N LEU A 40 8.72 2.30 -1.54
CA LEU A 40 7.93 2.90 -2.61
C LEU A 40 8.68 4.13 -3.13
N ASP A 41 9.00 4.15 -4.43
CA ASP A 41 9.66 5.31 -5.07
C ASP A 41 9.32 5.37 -6.56
N ASP A 42 8.30 6.16 -6.91
CA ASP A 42 7.93 6.46 -8.29
C ASP A 42 8.60 7.75 -8.81
N GLY A 43 9.50 8.32 -8.03
CA GLY A 43 10.16 9.60 -8.30
C GLY A 43 9.26 10.83 -8.10
N LYS A 44 7.99 10.66 -7.66
CA LYS A 44 6.98 11.72 -7.49
C LYS A 44 6.26 11.60 -6.15
N VAL A 45 5.01 11.15 -6.17
CA VAL A 45 4.13 11.10 -5.00
C VAL A 45 3.81 9.68 -4.56
N ASN A 46 4.51 8.68 -5.05
CA ASN A 46 4.27 7.26 -4.77
C ASN A 46 2.80 6.90 -5.01
N ALA A 47 2.30 7.28 -6.21
CA ALA A 47 0.94 6.99 -6.59
C ALA A 47 0.76 5.49 -6.85
N PHE A 48 -0.28 4.91 -6.27
CA PHE A 48 -0.66 3.52 -6.52
C PHE A 48 -1.34 3.40 -7.89
N SER A 49 -0.53 3.45 -8.95
CA SER A 49 -0.91 3.01 -10.29
C SER A 49 -1.05 1.49 -10.34
N TYR A 50 -1.64 0.94 -11.40
CA TYR A 50 -1.71 -0.51 -11.57
C TYR A 50 -0.32 -1.16 -11.61
N GLU A 51 0.65 -0.49 -12.21
CA GLU A 51 2.05 -0.92 -12.30
C GLU A 51 2.72 -0.93 -10.91
N MET A 52 2.57 0.14 -10.11
CA MET A 52 3.06 0.21 -8.74
C MET A 52 2.45 -0.92 -7.90
N LEU A 53 1.13 -1.08 -7.95
CA LEU A 53 0.41 -2.13 -7.23
C LEU A 53 0.90 -3.52 -7.61
N THR A 54 1.11 -3.77 -8.92
CA THR A 54 1.63 -5.04 -9.42
C THR A 54 3.03 -5.34 -8.87
N GLN A 55 3.91 -4.33 -8.84
CA GLN A 55 5.26 -4.48 -8.28
C GLN A 55 5.19 -4.75 -6.76
N VAL A 56 4.41 -3.99 -6.01
CA VAL A 56 4.26 -4.17 -4.56
C VAL A 56 3.70 -5.56 -4.23
N HIS A 57 2.68 -6.04 -4.95
CA HIS A 57 2.16 -7.40 -4.77
C HIS A 57 3.23 -8.47 -4.97
N ARG A 58 4.03 -8.35 -6.05
CA ARG A 58 5.14 -9.26 -6.34
C ARG A 58 6.22 -9.24 -5.27
N LEU A 59 6.57 -8.04 -4.75
CA LEU A 59 7.54 -7.92 -3.67
C LEU A 59 7.03 -8.52 -2.36
N LEU A 60 5.76 -8.33 -2.02
CA LEU A 60 5.14 -8.94 -0.86
C LEU A 60 5.14 -10.49 -0.92
N ASP A 61 5.08 -11.08 -2.13
CA ASP A 61 5.18 -12.54 -2.29
C ASP A 61 6.60 -13.07 -2.03
N GLN A 62 7.62 -12.21 -2.09
CA GLN A 62 9.01 -12.54 -1.81
C GLN A 62 9.37 -12.41 -0.31
N VAL A 63 8.51 -11.76 0.49
CA VAL A 63 8.77 -11.58 1.92
C VAL A 63 8.72 -12.92 2.65
N PRO A 64 9.78 -13.33 3.39
CA PRO A 64 9.75 -14.56 4.17
C PRO A 64 8.57 -14.59 5.16
N GLN A 65 7.82 -15.70 5.22
CA GLN A 65 6.56 -15.78 5.96
C GLN A 65 6.67 -16.33 7.38
N LYS A 66 7.82 -16.92 7.75
CA LYS A 66 7.94 -17.69 9.00
C LYS A 66 8.64 -16.97 10.15
N SER A 67 9.28 -15.84 9.89
CA SER A 67 10.01 -15.06 10.91
C SER A 67 10.21 -13.61 10.49
N GLY A 68 10.63 -12.76 11.40
CA GLY A 68 11.05 -11.39 11.19
C GLY A 68 9.92 -10.38 11.04
N ALA A 69 10.21 -9.18 10.56
CA ALA A 69 9.26 -8.10 10.35
C ALA A 69 9.36 -7.49 8.94
N LEU A 70 8.29 -6.83 8.50
CA LEU A 70 8.23 -6.09 7.25
C LEU A 70 8.16 -4.60 7.55
N ILE A 71 9.04 -3.82 6.93
CA ILE A 71 8.94 -2.35 6.88
C ILE A 71 8.43 -1.96 5.49
N ILE A 72 7.40 -1.11 5.45
CA ILE A 72 6.97 -0.43 4.24
C ILE A 72 7.29 1.04 4.41
N LYS A 73 8.08 1.62 3.50
CA LYS A 73 8.44 3.03 3.53
C LYS A 73 8.22 3.70 2.18
N GLY A 74 8.00 5.00 2.21
CA GLY A 74 8.07 5.85 1.03
C GLY A 74 9.47 6.46 0.86
N ARG A 75 9.57 7.41 -0.06
CA ARG A 75 10.73 8.29 -0.21
C ARG A 75 10.60 9.51 0.71
N ASN A 76 11.67 10.28 0.85
CA ASN A 76 11.64 11.49 1.69
C ASN A 76 10.52 12.45 1.27
N GLY A 77 9.74 12.91 2.24
CA GLY A 77 8.64 13.85 2.07
C GLY A 77 7.30 13.24 1.66
N ILE A 78 7.27 11.97 1.25
CA ILE A 78 6.04 11.32 0.82
C ILE A 78 6.04 9.82 1.14
N PHE A 79 5.05 9.35 1.88
CA PHE A 79 4.77 7.93 1.99
C PHE A 79 4.01 7.46 0.75
N SER A 80 2.82 8.01 0.50
CA SER A 80 2.06 7.80 -0.74
C SER A 80 0.91 8.81 -0.86
N GLY A 81 0.66 9.28 -2.08
CA GLY A 81 -0.47 10.13 -2.46
C GLY A 81 -1.78 9.39 -2.74
N GLY A 82 -1.82 8.06 -2.60
CA GLY A 82 -3.01 7.26 -2.90
C GLY A 82 -3.06 6.77 -4.34
N PHE A 83 -4.26 6.51 -4.86
CA PHE A 83 -4.44 6.03 -6.23
C PHE A 83 -3.95 7.04 -7.29
N ASP A 84 -3.46 6.52 -8.43
CA ASP A 84 -3.05 7.36 -9.56
C ASP A 84 -4.23 8.12 -10.15
N LEU A 85 -4.22 9.44 -9.94
CA LEU A 85 -5.27 10.36 -10.39
C LEU A 85 -5.38 10.43 -11.92
N LYS A 86 -4.29 10.18 -12.66
CA LYS A 86 -4.33 10.13 -14.13
C LYS A 86 -5.17 8.97 -14.62
N THR A 87 -5.00 7.80 -14.01
CA THR A 87 -5.82 6.63 -14.30
C THR A 87 -7.27 6.88 -13.93
N LEU A 88 -7.56 7.47 -12.75
CA LEU A 88 -8.92 7.80 -12.33
C LEU A 88 -9.61 8.78 -13.29
N ALA A 89 -8.89 9.78 -13.77
CA ALA A 89 -9.40 10.80 -14.71
C ALA A 89 -9.46 10.33 -16.17
N SER A 90 -8.92 9.16 -16.51
CA SER A 90 -8.82 8.70 -17.90
C SER A 90 -10.14 8.35 -18.57
N GLY A 91 -11.21 8.12 -17.80
CA GLY A 91 -12.48 7.58 -18.29
C GLY A 91 -12.42 6.10 -18.75
N ASP A 92 -11.24 5.48 -18.75
CA ASP A 92 -11.07 4.05 -19.08
C ASP A 92 -11.49 3.17 -17.90
N LEU A 93 -12.76 2.77 -17.88
CA LEU A 93 -13.33 1.96 -16.80
C LEU A 93 -12.59 0.63 -16.59
N SER A 94 -11.98 0.08 -17.64
CA SER A 94 -11.22 -1.18 -17.51
C SER A 94 -9.93 -0.95 -16.73
N LYS A 95 -9.18 0.12 -17.01
CA LYS A 95 -7.97 0.49 -16.28
C LYS A 95 -8.29 0.91 -14.85
N ILE A 96 -9.31 1.76 -14.68
CA ILE A 96 -9.77 2.25 -13.36
C ILE A 96 -10.13 1.08 -12.46
N THR A 97 -11.01 0.17 -12.93
CA THR A 97 -11.48 -0.94 -12.11
C THR A 97 -10.35 -1.92 -11.76
N LYS A 98 -9.42 -2.22 -12.69
CA LYS A 98 -8.25 -3.07 -12.42
C LYS A 98 -7.34 -2.46 -11.36
N MET A 99 -7.07 -1.17 -11.44
CA MET A 99 -6.25 -0.46 -10.46
C MET A 99 -6.90 -0.49 -9.08
N ILE A 100 -8.18 -0.16 -8.98
CA ILE A 100 -8.93 -0.15 -7.72
C ILE A 100 -9.01 -1.56 -7.11
N GLU A 101 -9.33 -2.59 -7.91
CA GLU A 101 -9.35 -3.98 -7.45
C GLU A 101 -7.99 -4.42 -6.90
N SER A 102 -6.90 -4.05 -7.57
CA SER A 102 -5.54 -4.35 -7.12
C SER A 102 -5.21 -3.64 -5.81
N GLY A 103 -5.63 -2.38 -5.65
CA GLY A 103 -5.46 -1.62 -4.41
C GLY A 103 -6.23 -2.24 -3.23
N TYR A 104 -7.47 -2.68 -3.44
CA TYR A 104 -8.26 -3.34 -2.39
C TYR A 104 -7.68 -4.71 -2.02
N ASN A 105 -7.16 -5.46 -2.98
CA ASN A 105 -6.45 -6.71 -2.71
C ASN A 105 -5.17 -6.46 -1.92
N LEU A 106 -4.47 -5.34 -2.17
CA LEU A 106 -3.31 -4.93 -1.36
C LEU A 106 -3.71 -4.67 0.09
N ILE A 107 -4.80 -3.94 0.34
CA ILE A 107 -5.35 -3.70 1.68
C ILE A 107 -5.61 -5.02 2.41
N LEU A 108 -6.31 -5.98 1.78
CA LEU A 108 -6.57 -7.28 2.40
C LEU A 108 -5.27 -8.05 2.67
N LYS A 109 -4.34 -8.05 1.72
CA LYS A 109 -3.06 -8.74 1.82
C LYS A 109 -2.24 -8.20 3.00
N LEU A 110 -2.10 -6.88 3.13
CA LEU A 110 -1.36 -6.24 4.22
C LEU A 110 -2.07 -6.44 5.57
N TYR A 111 -3.38 -6.18 5.64
CA TYR A 111 -4.14 -6.36 6.88
C TYR A 111 -4.11 -7.81 7.38
N SER A 112 -4.02 -8.78 6.45
CA SER A 112 -3.96 -10.21 6.77
C SER A 112 -2.54 -10.78 6.84
N PHE A 113 -1.52 -9.94 6.77
CA PHE A 113 -0.14 -10.39 6.72
C PHE A 113 0.27 -11.05 8.04
N ASP A 114 0.88 -12.22 7.96
CA ASP A 114 1.17 -13.03 9.16
C ASP A 114 2.37 -12.52 9.98
N ARG A 115 3.23 -11.66 9.38
CA ARG A 115 4.35 -11.02 10.07
C ARG A 115 3.97 -9.62 10.56
N PRO A 116 4.67 -9.10 11.59
CA PRO A 116 4.56 -7.70 11.95
C PRO A 116 4.91 -6.78 10.78
N ILE A 117 4.09 -5.76 10.56
CA ILE A 117 4.33 -4.71 9.56
C ILE A 117 4.52 -3.39 10.27
N ILE A 118 5.60 -2.69 9.94
CA ILE A 118 5.85 -1.32 10.35
C ILE A 118 5.68 -0.41 9.13
N ALA A 119 4.77 0.57 9.20
CA ALA A 119 4.73 1.65 8.23
C ALA A 119 5.68 2.76 8.66
N ALA A 120 6.75 2.96 7.90
CA ALA A 120 7.65 4.09 8.05
C ALA A 120 7.13 5.26 7.19
N VAL A 121 6.28 6.08 7.81
CA VAL A 121 5.58 7.20 7.14
C VAL A 121 6.54 8.37 6.98
N SER A 122 7.33 8.32 5.91
CA SER A 122 8.42 9.25 5.59
C SER A 122 7.94 10.61 5.03
N GLY A 123 6.68 10.97 5.21
CA GLY A 123 6.08 12.19 4.71
C GLY A 123 4.56 12.09 4.59
N HIS A 124 3.98 12.77 3.60
CA HIS A 124 2.54 12.76 3.39
C HIS A 124 1.98 11.35 3.16
N ALA A 125 0.88 11.01 3.84
CA ALA A 125 0.12 9.78 3.67
C ALA A 125 -1.34 10.12 3.35
N ILE A 126 -1.76 9.95 2.08
CA ILE A 126 -3.04 10.44 1.57
C ILE A 126 -3.85 9.30 0.97
N ALA A 127 -5.18 9.30 1.20
CA ALA A 127 -6.11 8.35 0.59
C ALA A 127 -5.65 6.88 0.77
N LEU A 128 -5.57 6.09 -0.33
CA LEU A 128 -5.07 4.72 -0.26
C LEU A 128 -3.69 4.62 0.42
N GLY A 129 -2.82 5.63 0.31
CA GLY A 129 -1.53 5.66 1.00
C GLY A 129 -1.68 5.63 2.53
N LEU A 130 -2.59 6.43 3.06
CA LEU A 130 -2.93 6.41 4.48
C LEU A 130 -3.56 5.06 4.88
N PHE A 131 -4.43 4.49 4.04
CA PHE A 131 -5.08 3.23 4.36
C PHE A 131 -4.09 2.05 4.35
N VAL A 132 -3.09 2.07 3.47
CA VAL A 132 -1.95 1.14 3.50
C VAL A 132 -1.18 1.26 4.81
N ALA A 133 -0.88 2.48 5.27
CA ALA A 133 -0.25 2.68 6.57
C ALA A 133 -1.15 2.13 7.71
N CYS A 134 -2.46 2.38 7.67
CA CYS A 134 -3.42 1.87 8.66
C CYS A 134 -3.55 0.33 8.68
N CYS A 135 -3.15 -0.38 7.64
CA CYS A 135 -3.08 -1.85 7.64
C CYS A 135 -1.88 -2.39 8.42
N SER A 136 -0.87 -1.56 8.71
CA SER A 136 0.33 -1.96 9.44
C SER A 136 0.07 -2.11 10.93
N ASP A 137 0.90 -2.93 11.59
CA ASP A 137 0.77 -3.19 13.03
C ASP A 137 1.30 -2.02 13.86
N TYR A 138 2.30 -1.30 13.34
CA TYR A 138 2.84 -0.09 13.94
C TYR A 138 3.17 0.97 12.87
N ARG A 139 2.93 2.24 13.16
CA ARG A 139 3.09 3.37 12.23
C ARG A 139 3.94 4.44 12.87
N ILE A 140 5.15 4.63 12.34
CA ILE A 140 6.06 5.68 12.78
C ILE A 140 6.09 6.74 11.68
N ALA A 141 5.83 8.00 12.02
CA ALA A 141 5.94 9.11 11.10
C ALA A 141 7.17 9.96 11.38
N ILE A 142 7.74 10.51 10.33
CA ILE A 142 8.78 11.53 10.43
C ILE A 142 8.14 12.87 10.84
N ASP A 143 8.75 13.59 11.78
CA ASP A 143 8.33 14.94 12.15
C ASP A 143 8.54 15.91 10.97
N GLY A 144 7.58 16.78 10.73
CA GLY A 144 7.63 17.75 9.65
C GLY A 144 6.26 18.31 9.29
N LYS A 145 6.23 19.15 8.26
CA LYS A 145 5.00 19.74 7.72
C LYS A 145 4.28 18.76 6.80
N TYR A 146 4.04 17.55 7.29
CA TYR A 146 3.35 16.48 6.55
C TYR A 146 1.96 16.25 7.11
N ILE A 147 1.07 15.67 6.30
CA ILE A 147 -0.31 15.38 6.66
C ILE A 147 -0.67 13.92 6.42
N CYS A 148 -1.55 13.41 7.27
CA CYS A 148 -2.34 12.20 7.10
C CYS A 148 -3.76 12.59 6.72
N HIS A 149 -4.29 12.11 5.59
CA HIS A 149 -5.55 12.59 5.06
C HIS A 149 -6.36 11.52 4.35
N ALA A 150 -7.53 11.17 4.90
CA ALA A 150 -8.56 10.39 4.24
C ALA A 150 -9.46 11.35 3.44
N ASN A 151 -9.04 11.70 2.22
CA ASN A 151 -9.61 12.82 1.46
C ASN A 151 -10.74 12.44 0.49
N GLU A 152 -11.23 11.20 0.55
CA GLU A 152 -12.21 10.65 -0.39
C GLU A 152 -13.45 11.53 -0.51
N VAL A 153 -14.07 11.89 0.61
CA VAL A 153 -15.33 12.69 0.62
C VAL A 153 -15.10 14.06 -0.03
N ARG A 154 -13.96 14.71 0.20
CA ARG A 154 -13.60 15.99 -0.44
C ARG A 154 -13.36 15.85 -1.94
N ASN A 155 -13.07 14.65 -2.42
CA ASN A 155 -12.85 14.32 -3.83
C ASN A 155 -14.08 13.66 -4.48
N ASN A 156 -15.28 13.85 -3.92
CA ASN A 156 -16.54 13.27 -4.42
C ASN A 156 -16.52 11.73 -4.48
N MET A 157 -15.79 11.08 -3.58
CA MET A 157 -15.70 9.63 -3.46
C MET A 157 -16.21 9.18 -2.10
N ALA A 158 -16.87 8.03 -2.06
CA ALA A 158 -17.22 7.38 -0.80
C ALA A 158 -16.07 6.48 -0.33
N ILE A 159 -15.84 6.45 0.98
CA ILE A 159 -15.00 5.43 1.59
C ILE A 159 -15.76 4.10 1.54
N THR A 160 -15.16 3.10 0.94
CA THR A 160 -15.78 1.78 0.74
C THR A 160 -15.73 0.92 2.00
N ASP A 161 -16.60 -0.10 2.07
CA ASP A 161 -16.75 -0.95 3.26
C ASP A 161 -15.43 -1.57 3.74
N GLN A 162 -14.59 -2.08 2.81
CA GLN A 162 -13.32 -2.69 3.16
C GLN A 162 -12.34 -1.70 3.80
N ILE A 163 -12.33 -0.44 3.37
CA ILE A 163 -11.52 0.63 3.97
C ILE A 163 -12.15 1.06 5.31
N MET A 164 -13.47 1.19 5.34
CA MET A 164 -14.20 1.58 6.55
C MET A 164 -13.95 0.59 7.71
N GLU A 165 -13.83 -0.70 7.44
CA GLU A 165 -13.51 -1.69 8.49
C GLU A 165 -12.11 -1.47 9.09
N ILE A 166 -11.11 -1.03 8.29
CA ILE A 166 -9.80 -0.65 8.80
C ILE A 166 -9.88 0.62 9.66
N LEU A 167 -10.57 1.65 9.15
CA LEU A 167 -10.68 2.94 9.83
C LEU A 167 -11.43 2.85 11.15
N LYS A 168 -12.47 2.02 11.24
CA LYS A 168 -13.18 1.74 12.50
C LYS A 168 -12.30 1.11 13.57
N GLU A 169 -11.23 0.42 13.20
CA GLU A 169 -10.26 -0.14 14.14
C GLU A 169 -9.23 0.88 14.59
N ARG A 170 -8.80 1.74 13.66
CA ARG A 170 -7.66 2.63 13.86
C ARG A 170 -8.02 4.00 14.39
N VAL A 171 -9.13 4.58 13.89
CA VAL A 171 -9.50 5.96 14.21
C VAL A 171 -10.20 6.02 15.56
N ASN A 172 -9.70 6.87 16.43
CA ASN A 172 -10.33 7.15 17.71
C ASN A 172 -11.73 7.73 17.53
N LYS A 173 -12.70 7.23 18.31
CA LYS A 173 -14.11 7.65 18.23
C LYS A 173 -14.31 9.15 18.29
N LYS A 174 -13.51 9.86 19.08
CA LYS A 174 -13.53 11.32 19.25
C LYS A 174 -13.32 12.05 17.90
N TYR A 175 -12.44 11.52 17.06
CA TYR A 175 -12.05 12.14 15.78
C TYR A 175 -12.75 11.54 14.57
N PHE A 176 -13.62 10.55 14.76
CA PHE A 176 -14.17 9.78 13.64
C PHE A 176 -14.96 10.65 12.65
N TYR A 177 -15.75 11.62 13.15
CA TYR A 177 -16.50 12.53 12.30
C TYR A 177 -15.58 13.46 11.50
N SER A 178 -14.65 14.14 12.16
CA SER A 178 -13.72 15.05 11.49
C SER A 178 -12.79 14.32 10.51
N ALA A 179 -12.26 13.17 10.91
CA ALA A 179 -11.34 12.40 10.10
C ALA A 179 -12.00 11.74 8.88
N ILE A 180 -13.23 11.23 9.02
CA ILE A 180 -13.88 10.38 8.03
C ILE A 180 -15.00 11.10 7.27
N TYR A 181 -15.95 11.74 7.99
CA TYR A 181 -17.08 12.39 7.32
C TYR A 181 -16.75 13.80 6.82
N HIS A 182 -15.99 14.58 7.59
CA HIS A 182 -15.53 15.89 7.16
C HIS A 182 -14.29 15.82 6.29
N ALA A 183 -13.60 14.66 6.30
CA ALA A 183 -12.33 14.45 5.61
C ALA A 183 -11.32 15.58 5.92
N ASP A 184 -11.13 15.89 7.20
CA ASP A 184 -10.16 16.88 7.60
C ASP A 184 -8.73 16.34 7.50
N PRO A 185 -7.76 17.14 7.02
CA PRO A 185 -6.35 16.79 7.05
C PRO A 185 -5.81 16.97 8.47
N PHE A 186 -4.95 16.06 8.91
CA PHE A 186 -4.26 16.15 10.19
C PHE A 186 -2.76 16.20 9.99
N SER A 187 -2.08 17.07 10.74
CA SER A 187 -0.62 17.02 10.82
C SER A 187 -0.18 15.64 11.34
N VAL A 188 1.05 15.20 11.05
CA VAL A 188 1.56 13.93 11.58
C VAL A 188 1.51 13.89 13.12
N LYS A 189 1.63 15.03 13.79
CA LYS A 189 1.52 15.11 15.25
C LYS A 189 0.09 14.91 15.73
N ASP A 190 -0.88 15.59 15.12
CA ASP A 190 -2.30 15.44 15.46
C ASP A 190 -2.80 14.04 15.07
N ALA A 191 -2.19 13.42 14.08
CA ALA A 191 -2.51 12.08 13.60
C ALA A 191 -2.27 10.99 14.67
N ILE A 192 -1.48 11.26 15.73
CA ILE A 192 -1.36 10.37 16.90
C ILE A 192 -2.70 10.29 17.62
N ASP A 193 -3.27 11.44 17.98
CA ASP A 193 -4.55 11.50 18.69
C ASP A 193 -5.71 10.93 17.86
N VAL A 194 -5.64 11.14 16.55
CA VAL A 194 -6.60 10.57 15.59
C VAL A 194 -6.52 9.05 15.51
N GLY A 195 -5.36 8.46 15.78
CA GLY A 195 -5.08 7.02 15.67
C GLY A 195 -4.55 6.60 14.30
N TYR A 196 -4.15 7.54 13.45
CA TYR A 196 -3.50 7.25 12.18
C TYR A 196 -2.02 6.89 12.33
N ILE A 197 -1.35 7.46 13.34
CA ILE A 197 0.07 7.29 13.64
C ILE A 197 0.21 6.85 15.09
N ASP A 198 1.20 6.01 15.38
CA ASP A 198 1.52 5.57 16.75
C ASP A 198 2.65 6.41 17.37
N GLU A 199 3.60 6.87 16.54
CA GLU A 199 4.79 7.59 17.02
C GLU A 199 5.28 8.58 15.96
N VAL A 200 5.76 9.76 16.39
CA VAL A 200 6.40 10.77 15.53
C VAL A 200 7.84 10.98 16.00
N ILE A 201 8.79 10.91 15.08
CA ILE A 201 10.23 10.93 15.35
C ILE A 201 10.91 11.99 14.48
N SER A 202 11.90 12.68 15.04
CA SER A 202 12.74 13.61 14.28
C SER A 202 13.45 12.93 13.09
N GLU A 203 13.74 13.69 12.05
CA GLU A 203 14.28 13.17 10.79
C GLU A 203 15.59 12.40 11.00
N ASP A 204 16.49 12.93 11.85
CA ASP A 204 17.79 12.35 12.16
C ASP A 204 17.71 10.97 12.83
N ARG A 205 16.65 10.68 13.57
CA ARG A 205 16.44 9.42 14.29
C ARG A 205 15.40 8.50 13.66
N PHE A 206 14.72 8.97 12.62
CA PHE A 206 13.55 8.29 12.07
C PHE A 206 13.80 6.83 11.68
N MET A 207 14.78 6.56 10.82
CA MET A 207 15.05 5.20 10.35
C MET A 207 15.67 4.32 11.43
N GLU A 208 16.46 4.90 12.36
CA GLU A 208 16.96 4.18 13.53
C GLU A 208 15.79 3.64 14.36
N ARG A 209 14.83 4.51 14.69
CA ARG A 209 13.65 4.14 15.48
C ARG A 209 12.74 3.13 14.78
N VAL A 210 12.56 3.26 13.46
CA VAL A 210 11.83 2.29 12.63
C VAL A 210 12.48 0.90 12.73
N ASN A 211 13.80 0.83 12.60
CA ASN A 211 14.55 -0.42 12.68
C ASN A 211 14.52 -1.03 14.09
N GLU A 212 14.62 -0.22 15.14
CA GLU A 212 14.47 -0.68 16.53
C GLU A 212 13.09 -1.34 16.73
N LYS A 213 12.00 -0.68 16.29
CA LYS A 213 10.65 -1.25 16.41
C LYS A 213 10.48 -2.51 15.58
N ALA A 214 11.07 -2.56 14.40
CA ALA A 214 11.03 -3.75 13.56
C ALA A 214 11.75 -4.94 14.21
N LYS A 215 12.93 -4.72 14.82
CA LYS A 215 13.65 -5.74 15.57
C LYS A 215 12.88 -6.21 16.81
N GLU A 216 12.29 -5.28 17.56
CA GLU A 216 11.42 -5.60 18.70
C GLU A 216 10.29 -6.54 18.28
N LEU A 217 9.54 -6.20 17.21
CA LEU A 217 8.42 -7.00 16.75
C LEU A 217 8.86 -8.31 16.06
N ALA A 218 10.01 -8.31 15.39
CA ALA A 218 10.59 -9.52 14.78
C ALA A 218 10.99 -10.56 15.83
N SER A 219 11.36 -10.14 17.05
CA SER A 219 11.73 -11.03 18.14
C SER A 219 10.55 -11.77 18.77
N LEU A 220 9.31 -11.37 18.47
CA LEU A 220 8.11 -12.04 18.98
C LEU A 220 8.01 -13.46 18.39
N PRO A 221 7.65 -14.49 19.20
CA PRO A 221 7.45 -15.84 18.72
C PRO A 221 6.42 -15.90 17.60
N HIS A 222 6.89 -16.08 16.37
CA HIS A 222 6.11 -15.89 15.16
C HIS A 222 4.81 -16.69 15.09
N PRO A 223 4.75 -18.03 15.41
CA PRO A 223 3.49 -18.76 15.32
C PRO A 223 2.39 -18.18 16.23
N PHE A 224 2.77 -17.73 17.42
CA PHE A 224 1.83 -17.17 18.40
C PHE A 224 1.38 -15.79 18.00
N TYR A 225 2.29 -14.93 17.51
CA TYR A 225 1.95 -13.62 16.96
C TYR A 225 0.93 -13.73 15.81
N ALA A 226 1.25 -14.55 14.79
CA ALA A 226 0.40 -14.73 13.63
C ALA A 226 -0.98 -15.31 14.01
N ASN A 227 -1.03 -16.30 14.89
CA ASN A 227 -2.28 -16.90 15.34
C ASN A 227 -3.12 -15.91 16.15
N THR A 228 -2.52 -15.13 17.06
CA THR A 228 -3.23 -14.11 17.83
C THR A 228 -3.82 -13.04 16.90
N LYS A 229 -3.03 -12.56 15.93
CA LYS A 229 -3.48 -11.60 14.92
C LYS A 229 -4.64 -12.17 14.07
N LYS A 230 -4.57 -13.44 13.65
CA LYS A 230 -5.66 -14.13 12.93
C LYS A 230 -6.94 -14.19 13.73
N ILE A 231 -6.86 -14.52 15.02
CA ILE A 231 -8.01 -14.60 15.92
C ILE A 231 -8.62 -13.21 16.11
N ALA A 232 -7.82 -12.21 16.45
CA ALA A 232 -8.27 -10.85 16.69
C ALA A 232 -8.94 -10.21 15.46
N GLN A 233 -8.43 -10.48 14.26
CA GLN A 233 -8.89 -9.89 13.02
C GLN A 233 -9.94 -10.74 12.28
N LYS A 234 -10.34 -11.92 12.79
CA LYS A 234 -11.15 -12.92 12.07
C LYS A 234 -12.39 -12.32 11.40
N GLU A 235 -13.24 -11.66 12.17
CA GLU A 235 -14.50 -11.12 11.67
C GLU A 235 -14.28 -9.96 10.68
N ARG A 236 -13.30 -9.11 10.96
CA ARG A 236 -12.97 -7.96 10.11
C ARG A 236 -12.36 -8.41 8.77
N ARG A 237 -11.43 -9.38 8.79
CA ARG A 237 -10.90 -10.01 7.55
C ARG A 237 -12.01 -10.57 6.68
N LYS A 238 -13.00 -11.25 7.29
CA LYS A 238 -14.17 -11.79 6.58
C LYS A 238 -14.98 -10.67 5.91
N LYS A 239 -15.31 -9.59 6.64
CA LYS A 239 -16.04 -8.43 6.09
C LYS A 239 -15.30 -7.78 4.94
N ILE A 240 -13.99 -7.51 5.10
CA ILE A 240 -13.13 -6.95 4.07
C ILE A 240 -13.13 -7.85 2.82
N SER A 241 -12.91 -9.15 2.98
CA SER A 241 -12.88 -10.11 1.88
C SER A 241 -14.24 -10.18 1.14
N VAL A 242 -15.35 -10.18 1.86
CA VAL A 242 -16.69 -10.19 1.27
C VAL A 242 -16.96 -8.91 0.48
N SER A 243 -16.58 -7.74 1.02
CA SER A 243 -16.74 -6.46 0.34
C SER A 243 -15.92 -6.40 -0.95
N ILE A 244 -14.67 -6.87 -0.93
CA ILE A 244 -13.83 -6.92 -2.13
C ILE A 244 -14.45 -7.85 -3.19
N LYS A 245 -14.91 -9.04 -2.80
CA LYS A 245 -15.59 -9.97 -3.72
C LYS A 245 -16.84 -9.35 -4.35
N LYS A 246 -17.65 -8.65 -3.55
CA LYS A 246 -18.84 -7.93 -4.05
C LYS A 246 -18.44 -6.88 -5.09
N TYR A 247 -17.41 -6.09 -4.82
CA TYR A 247 -16.89 -5.11 -5.76
C TYR A 247 -16.42 -5.77 -7.07
N GLN A 248 -15.67 -6.87 -7.00
CA GLN A 248 -15.18 -7.62 -8.15
C GLN A 248 -16.32 -8.16 -9.03
N ILE A 249 -17.39 -8.67 -8.41
CA ILE A 249 -18.58 -9.13 -9.14
C ILE A 249 -19.26 -7.96 -9.85
N GLN A 250 -19.48 -6.84 -9.15
CA GLN A 250 -20.13 -5.66 -9.72
C GLN A 250 -19.34 -5.09 -10.91
N THR A 251 -18.03 -4.97 -10.77
CA THR A 251 -17.15 -4.47 -11.84
C THR A 251 -17.06 -5.43 -13.03
N SER A 252 -17.10 -6.74 -12.78
CA SER A 252 -17.13 -7.75 -13.84
C SER A 252 -18.42 -7.67 -14.68
N ILE A 253 -19.57 -7.53 -14.01
CA ILE A 253 -20.88 -7.34 -14.66
C ILE A 253 -20.86 -6.03 -15.48
N LEU A 254 -20.38 -4.93 -14.90
CA LEU A 254 -20.31 -3.65 -15.58
C LEU A 254 -19.44 -3.75 -16.86
N ARG A 255 -18.27 -4.38 -16.76
CA ARG A 255 -17.38 -4.61 -17.91
C ARG A 255 -18.03 -5.47 -18.99
N ALA A 256 -18.82 -6.48 -18.61
CA ALA A 256 -19.56 -7.32 -19.57
C ALA A 256 -20.66 -6.51 -20.30
N ILE A 257 -21.44 -5.72 -19.58
CA ILE A 257 -22.50 -4.86 -20.14
C ILE A 257 -21.90 -3.85 -21.13
N LEU A 258 -20.77 -3.22 -20.78
CA LEU A 258 -20.11 -2.26 -21.67
C LEU A 258 -19.61 -2.90 -22.95
N LYS A 259 -19.09 -4.14 -22.91
CA LYS A 259 -18.70 -4.88 -24.11
C LYS A 259 -19.88 -5.15 -25.05
N LEU A 260 -21.06 -5.42 -24.51
CA LEU A 260 -22.27 -5.69 -25.31
C LEU A 260 -22.87 -4.44 -25.96
N LYS A 261 -22.59 -3.22 -25.45
CA LYS A 261 -23.09 -1.96 -26.04
C LYS A 261 -22.26 -1.45 -27.22
N PHE A 262 -21.12 -2.07 -27.50
CA PHE A 262 -20.23 -1.71 -28.62
C PHE A 262 -20.29 -2.74 -29.77
N TRP A 263 -21.27 -3.66 -29.77
CA TRP A 263 -21.71 -4.50 -30.87
C TRP A 263 -23.15 -4.12 -31.28
#